data_5cee9c13df4eb840290c4ab23b590df4
#
_entry.id   5cee9c13df4eb840290c4ab23b590df4
#
_cell.length_a   1.000
_cell.length_b   1.000
_cell.length_c   1.000
_cell.angle_alpha   90.00
_cell.angle_beta   90.00
_cell.angle_gamma   90.00
#
_symmetry.space_group_name_H-M   'P 1'
#
loop_
_entity.id
_entity.type
_entity.pdbx_description
1 polymer ?
#
loop_
_entity_poly.entity_id
_entity_poly.type
_entity_poly.pdbx_seq_one_letter_code
_entity_poly.pdbx_strand_id
1 'polypeptide(L)'
;MRKSRFLSRVFVSALVAALAATAAQAAAQPEGTCTPPGAWTTGADFPGTEVRSWGAFFPPDGKFYLMGGRSDDTAGDDFMTINIYDPLTNTWSVSTATFEDNQVNNMVGGVLDFGGTQFIVVVGGSAAGATTASSDVRQYDPATDTLTVLDQDPWPGNSDGAMLPGGAAVLDNKLFVFGGFDISIGMLDTIYQFDPSAAAGSRWTTMTATLPTPIGYIPTATSNGLIYLLGGSTWDPTGATILDSAESSVYSPGTDAIQPISPIPRATAETRAVTVLDGTVWVLGGGRDAPNPSNEVDVYDPVADSWSIGPPFVNARRNFAADIDPVSGNIYTVGGYDSTGAPSAFDEIFAACAAVDDTIFADGFDGP
;
A
#
# COMPACT_ATOMS: atom_id res chain seq x y z
N MET A 1 -57.66 7.11 69.64
CA MET A 1 -56.29 7.67 69.58
C MET A 1 -55.58 7.14 68.34
N ARG A 2 -55.51 7.92 67.24
CA ARG A 2 -54.90 7.52 65.97
C ARG A 2 -53.52 8.21 65.93
N LYS A 3 -52.43 7.40 65.83
CA LYS A 3 -51.08 7.88 65.58
C LYS A 3 -50.81 7.93 64.08
N SER A 4 -50.65 9.14 63.57
CA SER A 4 -50.19 9.45 62.23
C SER A 4 -48.69 9.15 62.13
N ARG A 5 -48.27 8.34 61.10
CA ARG A 5 -46.88 8.18 60.73
C ARG A 5 -46.59 9.05 59.52
N PHE A 6 -45.72 10.05 59.71
CA PHE A 6 -45.09 10.84 58.66
C PHE A 6 -44.04 10.00 57.96
N LEU A 7 -44.20 9.78 56.64
CA LEU A 7 -43.18 9.22 55.78
C LEU A 7 -42.37 10.36 55.15
N SER A 8 -41.14 10.47 55.59
CA SER A 8 -40.15 11.40 54.99
C SER A 8 -39.67 10.79 53.67
N ARG A 9 -39.94 11.46 52.55
CA ARG A 9 -39.38 11.12 51.25
C ARG A 9 -38.05 11.83 51.12
N VAL A 10 -36.97 11.08 51.08
CA VAL A 10 -35.64 11.55 50.72
C VAL A 10 -35.56 11.58 49.18
N PHE A 11 -35.45 12.80 48.61
CA PHE A 11 -35.12 12.99 47.20
C PHE A 11 -33.61 12.80 47.04
N VAL A 12 -33.19 11.72 46.37
CA VAL A 12 -31.83 11.58 45.88
C VAL A 12 -31.76 12.24 44.50
N SER A 13 -31.17 13.42 44.44
CA SER A 13 -30.86 14.09 43.19
C SER A 13 -29.63 13.43 42.59
N ALA A 14 -29.80 12.63 41.54
CA ALA A 14 -28.71 12.12 40.73
C ALA A 14 -28.19 13.24 39.83
N LEU A 15 -27.00 13.72 40.11
CA LEU A 15 -26.26 14.66 39.28
C LEU A 15 -25.64 13.87 38.12
N VAL A 16 -26.26 13.93 36.95
CA VAL A 16 -25.68 13.38 35.70
C VAL A 16 -24.69 14.41 35.20
N ALA A 17 -23.40 14.14 35.41
CA ALA A 17 -22.30 14.88 34.78
C ALA A 17 -22.20 14.41 33.30
N ALA A 18 -22.67 15.24 32.39
CA ALA A 18 -22.43 15.05 30.95
C ALA A 18 -20.96 15.37 30.68
N LEU A 19 -20.12 14.35 30.43
CA LEU A 19 -18.83 14.53 29.78
C LEU A 19 -19.09 14.92 28.32
N ALA A 20 -18.92 16.18 27.98
CA ALA A 20 -18.81 16.62 26.62
C ALA A 20 -17.43 16.17 26.09
N ALA A 21 -17.41 15.09 25.32
CA ALA A 21 -16.27 14.74 24.50
C ALA A 21 -16.16 15.82 23.42
N THR A 22 -15.19 16.71 23.53
CA THR A 22 -14.79 17.58 22.44
C THR A 22 -14.10 16.71 21.39
N ALA A 23 -14.85 16.30 20.38
CA ALA A 23 -14.26 15.83 19.14
C ALA A 23 -13.41 16.99 18.60
N ALA A 24 -12.11 16.78 18.54
CA ALA A 24 -11.24 17.66 17.77
C ALA A 24 -11.72 17.57 16.31
N GLN A 25 -12.43 18.60 15.86
CA GLN A 25 -12.70 18.79 14.45
C GLN A 25 -11.33 19.00 13.79
N ALA A 26 -10.92 18.00 13.00
CA ALA A 26 -9.88 18.23 12.01
C ALA A 26 -10.31 19.46 11.20
N ALA A 27 -9.44 20.47 11.18
CA ALA A 27 -9.70 21.67 10.40
C ALA A 27 -9.89 21.21 8.95
N ALA A 28 -11.10 21.41 8.41
CA ALA A 28 -11.34 21.26 6.99
C ALA A 28 -10.32 22.15 6.27
N GLN A 29 -9.45 21.55 5.47
CA GLN A 29 -8.59 22.29 4.57
C GLN A 29 -9.49 23.10 3.62
N PRO A 30 -9.09 24.30 3.21
CA PRO A 30 -9.85 25.06 2.24
C PRO A 30 -9.98 24.17 0.98
N GLU A 31 -11.22 23.94 0.57
CA GLU A 31 -11.52 23.27 -0.71
C GLU A 31 -10.95 24.15 -1.83
N GLY A 32 -9.68 23.92 -2.18
CA GLY A 32 -9.15 24.36 -3.44
C GLY A 32 -10.05 23.75 -4.51
N THR A 33 -10.62 24.56 -5.40
CA THR A 33 -11.43 24.08 -6.51
C THR A 33 -10.56 23.27 -7.45
N CYS A 34 -10.43 21.96 -7.12
CA CYS A 34 -9.80 20.99 -7.99
C CYS A 34 -10.73 20.74 -9.19
N THR A 35 -10.24 20.86 -10.40
CA THR A 35 -10.99 20.49 -11.59
C THR A 35 -10.67 19.01 -11.93
N PRO A 36 -11.56 18.03 -11.62
CA PRO A 36 -11.40 16.68 -12.07
C PRO A 36 -11.75 16.56 -13.56
N PRO A 37 -11.24 15.52 -14.28
CA PRO A 37 -10.38 14.47 -13.78
C PRO A 37 -8.92 14.77 -14.07
N GLY A 38 -8.05 14.33 -13.14
CA GLY A 38 -6.64 14.24 -13.41
C GLY A 38 -6.35 13.34 -14.63
N ALA A 39 -5.18 13.51 -15.18
CA ALA A 39 -4.68 12.66 -16.25
C ALA A 39 -3.32 12.09 -15.84
N TRP A 40 -2.99 10.92 -16.41
CA TRP A 40 -1.65 10.41 -16.31
C TRP A 40 -0.70 11.25 -17.16
N THR A 41 0.43 11.61 -16.58
CA THR A 41 1.53 12.34 -17.21
C THR A 41 2.81 11.57 -16.98
N THR A 42 3.85 11.84 -17.76
CA THR A 42 5.16 11.24 -17.55
C THR A 42 5.99 12.12 -16.64
N GLY A 43 6.59 11.53 -15.61
CA GLY A 43 7.68 12.10 -14.83
C GLY A 43 9.03 11.97 -15.55
N ALA A 44 10.13 12.26 -14.84
CA ALA A 44 11.46 11.91 -15.35
C ALA A 44 11.62 10.39 -15.28
N ASP A 45 11.90 9.76 -16.41
CA ASP A 45 12.15 8.32 -16.45
C ASP A 45 13.19 7.90 -15.40
N PHE A 46 12.96 6.72 -14.82
CA PHE A 46 13.95 6.12 -13.93
C PHE A 46 15.28 5.94 -14.67
N PRO A 47 16.44 6.23 -14.04
CA PRO A 47 17.76 6.15 -14.70
C PRO A 47 18.21 4.72 -15.00
N GLY A 48 17.45 3.97 -15.76
CA GLY A 48 17.65 2.58 -16.11
C GLY A 48 16.31 1.88 -16.31
N THR A 49 16.28 0.56 -16.14
CA THR A 49 15.06 -0.25 -16.10
C THR A 49 14.82 -0.74 -14.68
N GLU A 50 13.56 -0.91 -14.28
CA GLU A 50 13.20 -1.32 -12.93
C GLU A 50 11.99 -2.27 -12.95
N VAL A 51 12.08 -3.35 -12.17
CA VAL A 51 10.96 -4.27 -11.90
C VAL A 51 11.04 -4.81 -10.48
N ARG A 52 9.89 -5.18 -9.93
CA ARG A 52 9.74 -5.89 -8.64
C ARG A 52 10.15 -5.11 -7.41
N SER A 53 10.33 -3.79 -7.51
CA SER A 53 10.48 -2.92 -6.34
C SER A 53 9.17 -2.78 -5.58
N TRP A 54 9.30 -2.37 -4.33
CA TRP A 54 8.20 -1.82 -3.57
C TRP A 54 8.33 -0.30 -3.49
N GLY A 55 7.23 0.44 -3.73
CA GLY A 55 7.22 1.89 -3.71
C GLY A 55 6.54 2.44 -2.46
N ALA A 56 7.06 3.55 -1.93
CA ALA A 56 6.44 4.32 -0.86
C ALA A 56 6.53 5.81 -1.13
N PHE A 57 5.43 6.51 -1.03
CA PHE A 57 5.45 7.95 -0.83
C PHE A 57 5.68 8.24 0.66
N PHE A 58 6.67 9.08 0.97
CA PHE A 58 7.00 9.42 2.35
C PHE A 58 6.55 10.85 2.67
N PRO A 59 5.40 11.03 3.35
CA PRO A 59 4.78 12.35 3.55
C PRO A 59 5.66 13.39 4.27
N PRO A 60 6.56 13.00 5.22
CA PRO A 60 7.38 14.00 5.92
C PRO A 60 8.33 14.80 5.03
N ASP A 61 8.81 14.25 3.91
CA ASP A 61 9.70 14.97 2.99
C ASP A 61 9.12 15.13 1.57
N GLY A 62 7.95 14.54 1.30
CA GLY A 62 7.23 14.67 0.03
C GLY A 62 7.87 13.93 -1.14
N LYS A 63 8.66 12.87 -0.88
CA LYS A 63 9.37 12.11 -1.90
C LYS A 63 8.82 10.70 -2.06
N PHE A 64 9.06 10.12 -3.23
CA PHE A 64 8.74 8.72 -3.53
C PHE A 64 10.00 7.86 -3.50
N TYR A 65 9.95 6.75 -2.77
CA TYR A 65 11.06 5.85 -2.50
C TYR A 65 10.85 4.51 -3.18
N LEU A 66 11.80 4.07 -4.00
CA LEU A 66 11.88 2.72 -4.54
C LEU A 66 12.74 1.85 -3.63
N MET A 67 12.14 0.88 -2.99
CA MET A 67 12.78 -0.05 -2.07
C MET A 67 13.13 -1.35 -2.80
N GLY A 68 14.41 -1.60 -3.03
CA GLY A 68 14.89 -2.81 -3.72
C GLY A 68 14.44 -2.91 -5.17
N GLY A 69 14.10 -4.14 -5.61
CA GLY A 69 13.84 -4.44 -7.01
C GLY A 69 15.09 -4.79 -7.78
N ARG A 70 15.00 -4.81 -9.10
CA ARG A 70 16.11 -5.17 -9.99
C ARG A 70 15.99 -4.53 -11.36
N SER A 71 17.12 -4.40 -12.07
CA SER A 71 17.15 -3.82 -13.42
C SER A 71 16.71 -4.81 -14.50
N ASP A 72 16.94 -6.12 -14.30
CA ASP A 72 16.61 -7.21 -15.21
C ASP A 72 16.40 -8.52 -14.43
N ASP A 73 16.01 -9.59 -15.11
CA ASP A 73 15.80 -10.94 -14.54
C ASP A 73 17.12 -11.73 -14.35
N THR A 74 18.25 -11.12 -14.59
CA THR A 74 19.59 -11.74 -14.47
C THR A 74 20.06 -11.70 -13.01
N ALA A 75 20.68 -12.78 -12.54
CA ALA A 75 21.26 -12.82 -11.21
C ALA A 75 22.36 -11.75 -11.05
N GLY A 76 22.26 -10.93 -10.02
CA GLY A 76 23.18 -9.84 -9.72
C GLY A 76 22.69 -8.46 -10.17
N ASP A 77 21.52 -8.37 -10.80
CA ASP A 77 20.90 -7.08 -11.21
C ASP A 77 20.04 -6.45 -10.11
N ASP A 78 20.11 -6.99 -8.89
CA ASP A 78 19.37 -6.52 -7.73
C ASP A 78 19.81 -5.12 -7.28
N PHE A 79 18.87 -4.24 -6.95
CA PHE A 79 19.17 -2.91 -6.44
C PHE A 79 19.52 -2.94 -4.96
N MET A 80 20.79 -2.75 -4.67
CA MET A 80 21.31 -2.74 -3.29
C MET A 80 21.14 -1.38 -2.59
N THR A 81 20.67 -0.35 -3.30
CA THR A 81 20.43 1.00 -2.79
C THR A 81 18.96 1.36 -2.95
N ILE A 82 18.54 2.43 -2.25
CA ILE A 82 17.19 2.96 -2.35
C ILE A 82 17.21 4.08 -3.39
N ASN A 83 16.34 4.02 -4.38
CA ASN A 83 16.19 5.07 -5.37
C ASN A 83 15.09 6.03 -4.94
N ILE A 84 15.32 7.34 -5.11
CA ILE A 84 14.48 8.39 -4.55
C ILE A 84 14.08 9.35 -5.65
N TYR A 85 12.78 9.49 -5.87
CA TYR A 85 12.21 10.48 -6.78
C TYR A 85 11.72 11.68 -5.99
N ASP A 86 12.14 12.87 -6.42
CA ASP A 86 11.66 14.14 -5.87
C ASP A 86 10.67 14.79 -6.85
N PRO A 87 9.36 14.76 -6.54
CA PRO A 87 8.34 15.33 -7.42
C PRO A 87 8.46 16.84 -7.63
N LEU A 88 9.02 17.58 -6.66
CA LEU A 88 9.16 19.04 -6.76
C LEU A 88 10.20 19.43 -7.81
N THR A 89 11.26 18.64 -7.95
CA THR A 89 12.34 18.92 -8.91
C THR A 89 12.26 18.03 -10.14
N ASN A 90 11.38 17.02 -10.14
CA ASN A 90 11.27 16.00 -11.17
C ASN A 90 12.61 15.32 -11.45
N THR A 91 13.29 14.87 -10.39
CA THR A 91 14.62 14.28 -10.48
C THR A 91 14.79 13.05 -9.61
N TRP A 92 15.67 12.15 -10.04
CA TRP A 92 16.08 10.97 -9.30
C TRP A 92 17.38 11.18 -8.54
N SER A 93 17.48 10.56 -7.38
CA SER A 93 18.70 10.43 -6.59
C SER A 93 18.78 9.04 -5.97
N VAL A 94 19.92 8.71 -5.36
CA VAL A 94 20.15 7.39 -4.77
C VAL A 94 20.63 7.60 -3.33
N SER A 95 20.15 6.75 -2.40
CA SER A 95 20.58 6.73 -1.00
C SER A 95 22.04 6.31 -0.87
N THR A 96 22.67 6.67 0.25
CA THR A 96 23.96 6.08 0.66
C THR A 96 23.76 4.80 1.49
N ALA A 97 22.59 4.62 2.06
CA ALA A 97 22.20 3.37 2.71
C ALA A 97 22.11 2.24 1.69
N THR A 98 22.54 1.05 2.09
CA THR A 98 22.52 -0.16 1.27
C THR A 98 21.84 -1.30 2.00
N PHE A 99 21.14 -2.16 1.27
CA PHE A 99 20.68 -3.43 1.79
C PHE A 99 21.89 -4.31 2.14
N GLU A 100 21.75 -5.11 3.20
CA GLU A 100 22.82 -6.01 3.65
C GLU A 100 22.98 -7.22 2.73
N ASP A 101 21.91 -7.62 2.05
CA ASP A 101 21.87 -8.71 1.08
C ASP A 101 21.02 -8.35 -0.14
N ASN A 102 21.06 -9.18 -1.16
CA ASN A 102 20.35 -8.96 -2.42
C ASN A 102 18.93 -9.57 -2.46
N GLN A 103 18.38 -9.96 -1.33
CA GLN A 103 17.00 -10.48 -1.26
C GLN A 103 16.00 -9.32 -1.17
N VAL A 104 15.89 -8.55 -2.24
CA VAL A 104 15.22 -7.26 -2.28
C VAL A 104 14.09 -7.17 -3.31
N ASN A 105 13.77 -8.27 -4.01
CA ASN A 105 12.65 -8.30 -4.97
C ASN A 105 11.36 -8.80 -4.35
N ASN A 106 10.23 -8.25 -4.78
CA ASN A 106 8.89 -8.65 -4.31
C ASN A 106 8.70 -8.47 -2.80
N MET A 107 9.35 -7.49 -2.21
CA MET A 107 9.04 -7.04 -0.86
C MET A 107 7.65 -6.42 -0.81
N VAL A 108 7.05 -6.40 0.39
CA VAL A 108 5.89 -5.58 0.71
C VAL A 108 6.23 -4.67 1.88
N GLY A 109 5.45 -3.61 2.12
CA GLY A 109 5.79 -2.73 3.21
C GLY A 109 4.74 -1.67 3.51
N GLY A 110 5.18 -0.62 4.21
CA GLY A 110 4.38 0.53 4.60
C GLY A 110 5.18 1.59 5.33
N VAL A 111 4.62 2.78 5.45
CA VAL A 111 5.16 3.82 6.34
C VAL A 111 4.56 3.63 7.72
N LEU A 112 5.41 3.48 8.74
CA LEU A 112 5.01 3.21 10.13
C LEU A 112 5.66 4.20 11.08
N ASP A 113 4.91 4.58 12.13
CA ASP A 113 5.39 5.42 13.23
C ASP A 113 5.88 4.56 14.40
N PHE A 114 7.13 4.76 14.80
CA PHE A 114 7.76 4.13 15.96
C PHE A 114 7.95 5.17 17.08
N GLY A 115 6.85 5.53 17.74
CA GLY A 115 6.88 6.44 18.88
C GLY A 115 7.12 7.90 18.51
N GLY A 116 6.58 8.36 17.39
CA GLY A 116 6.65 9.74 16.90
C GLY A 116 7.65 9.96 15.78
N THR A 117 8.33 8.91 15.33
CA THR A 117 9.21 8.96 14.14
C THR A 117 8.70 7.98 13.10
N GLN A 118 8.48 8.47 11.88
CA GLN A 118 8.04 7.65 10.77
C GLN A 118 9.21 7.04 10.01
N PHE A 119 9.04 5.79 9.59
CA PHE A 119 10.01 5.01 8.83
C PHE A 119 9.33 4.30 7.66
N ILE A 120 10.07 4.04 6.62
CA ILE A 120 9.66 3.11 5.57
C ILE A 120 10.06 1.71 6.02
N VAL A 121 9.09 0.81 6.16
CA VAL A 121 9.31 -0.58 6.58
C VAL A 121 9.01 -1.51 5.42
N VAL A 122 9.94 -2.41 5.09
CA VAL A 122 9.75 -3.46 4.08
C VAL A 122 10.01 -4.84 4.66
N VAL A 123 9.31 -5.83 4.14
CA VAL A 123 9.26 -7.20 4.65
C VAL A 123 9.57 -8.18 3.53
N GLY A 124 10.42 -9.15 3.83
CA GLY A 124 10.73 -10.27 2.96
C GLY A 124 11.65 -9.90 1.80
N GLY A 125 11.42 -10.53 0.66
CA GLY A 125 12.15 -10.35 -0.57
C GLY A 125 12.97 -11.56 -0.99
N SER A 126 13.37 -11.61 -2.28
CA SER A 126 14.24 -12.64 -2.85
C SER A 126 15.29 -11.99 -3.76
N ALA A 127 16.37 -12.69 -4.02
CA ALA A 127 17.34 -12.28 -5.04
C ALA A 127 16.88 -12.67 -6.46
N ALA A 128 17.38 -11.97 -7.47
CA ALA A 128 17.16 -12.35 -8.86
C ALA A 128 17.67 -13.77 -9.13
N GLY A 129 16.81 -14.62 -9.70
CA GLY A 129 17.14 -16.01 -10.01
C GLY A 129 17.24 -16.96 -8.81
N ALA A 130 16.98 -16.50 -7.58
CA ALA A 130 17.01 -17.33 -6.38
C ALA A 130 15.71 -18.12 -6.19
N THR A 131 15.83 -19.24 -5.47
CA THR A 131 14.71 -20.08 -4.99
C THR A 131 14.49 -19.91 -3.48
N THR A 132 15.23 -18.99 -2.84
CA THR A 132 15.13 -18.67 -1.43
C THR A 132 14.64 -17.23 -1.25
N ALA A 133 13.97 -16.98 -0.13
CA ALA A 133 13.45 -15.68 0.26
C ALA A 133 13.92 -15.32 1.68
N SER A 134 14.03 -14.02 1.95
CA SER A 134 14.31 -13.49 3.28
C SER A 134 13.05 -13.41 4.14
N SER A 135 13.23 -13.54 5.46
CA SER A 135 12.23 -13.17 6.46
C SER A 135 12.47 -11.78 7.06
N ASP A 136 13.46 -11.04 6.58
CA ASP A 136 13.86 -9.78 7.18
C ASP A 136 12.75 -8.74 7.13
N VAL A 137 12.69 -7.98 8.22
CA VAL A 137 11.95 -6.72 8.31
C VAL A 137 12.99 -5.61 8.36
N ARG A 138 13.00 -4.77 7.35
CA ARG A 138 13.97 -3.69 7.18
C ARG A 138 13.30 -2.35 7.39
N GLN A 139 13.89 -1.52 8.22
CA GLN A 139 13.42 -0.19 8.58
C GLN A 139 14.38 0.85 7.98
N TYR A 140 13.88 1.71 7.10
CA TYR A 140 14.65 2.81 6.52
C TYR A 140 14.20 4.14 7.11
N ASP A 141 15.17 4.94 7.53
CA ASP A 141 14.97 6.31 8.00
C ASP A 141 15.41 7.30 6.90
N PRO A 142 14.48 7.94 6.17
CA PRO A 142 14.82 8.93 5.17
C PRO A 142 15.55 10.17 5.72
N ALA A 143 15.31 10.53 6.99
CA ALA A 143 15.93 11.72 7.59
C ALA A 143 17.43 11.56 7.87
N THR A 144 17.87 10.34 8.17
CA THR A 144 19.27 10.01 8.46
C THR A 144 19.95 9.19 7.37
N ASP A 145 19.20 8.80 6.34
CA ASP A 145 19.63 7.87 5.27
C ASP A 145 20.23 6.59 5.85
N THR A 146 19.47 5.94 6.75
CA THR A 146 19.93 4.74 7.47
C THR A 146 18.94 3.59 7.31
N LEU A 147 19.44 2.42 6.88
CA LEU A 147 18.69 1.17 6.79
C LEU A 147 19.08 0.24 7.93
N THR A 148 18.11 -0.32 8.63
CA THR A 148 18.32 -1.22 9.78
C THR A 148 17.47 -2.45 9.64
N VAL A 149 18.04 -3.65 9.87
CA VAL A 149 17.28 -4.90 9.99
C VAL A 149 16.75 -5.02 11.42
N LEU A 150 15.47 -5.35 11.56
CA LEU A 150 14.83 -5.62 12.85
C LEU A 150 15.03 -7.09 13.24
N ASP A 151 16.24 -7.46 13.58
CA ASP A 151 16.69 -8.85 13.81
C ASP A 151 15.84 -9.68 14.79
N GLN A 152 15.16 -9.00 15.72
CA GLN A 152 14.31 -9.66 16.71
C GLN A 152 12.88 -9.92 16.21
N ASP A 153 12.51 -9.37 15.08
CA ASP A 153 11.16 -9.41 14.54
C ASP A 153 11.14 -9.92 13.07
N PRO A 154 11.78 -11.07 12.74
CA PRO A 154 11.68 -11.63 11.41
C PRO A 154 10.22 -11.96 11.09
N TRP A 155 9.84 -11.81 9.82
CA TRP A 155 8.49 -12.14 9.37
C TRP A 155 8.21 -13.65 9.51
N PRO A 156 7.18 -14.04 10.30
CA PRO A 156 6.93 -15.45 10.61
C PRO A 156 6.35 -16.25 9.42
N GLY A 157 5.92 -15.58 8.34
CA GLY A 157 5.36 -16.24 7.17
C GLY A 157 6.39 -16.98 6.31
N ASN A 158 7.69 -16.69 6.47
CA ASN A 158 8.76 -17.36 5.74
C ASN A 158 9.53 -18.34 6.62
N SER A 159 8.85 -19.36 7.12
CA SER A 159 9.46 -20.36 8.01
C SER A 159 10.37 -21.38 7.30
N ASP A 160 10.22 -21.56 6.01
CA ASP A 160 10.97 -22.51 5.17
C ASP A 160 12.06 -21.85 4.31
N GLY A 161 12.13 -20.52 4.31
CA GLY A 161 13.15 -19.78 3.56
C GLY A 161 12.85 -19.62 2.08
N ALA A 162 11.61 -19.92 1.62
CA ALA A 162 11.19 -19.81 0.22
C ALA A 162 9.94 -18.94 0.00
N MET A 163 9.34 -18.43 1.08
CA MET A 163 8.08 -17.68 1.04
C MET A 163 8.29 -16.18 0.88
N LEU A 164 7.68 -15.62 -0.15
CA LEU A 164 7.52 -14.18 -0.36
C LEU A 164 6.18 -13.71 0.22
N PRO A 165 6.09 -12.49 0.79
CA PRO A 165 4.81 -11.93 1.22
C PRO A 165 3.90 -11.67 0.02
N GLY A 166 2.58 -11.89 0.19
CA GLY A 166 1.62 -11.83 -0.92
C GLY A 166 1.11 -10.41 -1.22
N GLY A 167 0.81 -9.65 -0.18
CA GLY A 167 0.39 -8.25 -0.25
C GLY A 167 0.43 -7.63 1.13
N ALA A 168 0.41 -6.31 1.23
CA ALA A 168 0.37 -5.64 2.52
C ALA A 168 -0.34 -4.28 2.48
N ALA A 169 -0.89 -3.89 3.64
CA ALA A 169 -1.47 -2.57 3.84
C ALA A 169 -1.23 -2.09 5.27
N VAL A 170 -1.14 -0.78 5.45
CA VAL A 170 -1.05 -0.14 6.77
C VAL A 170 -2.41 0.39 7.19
N LEU A 171 -2.86 0.00 8.38
CA LEU A 171 -4.07 0.54 9.00
C LEU A 171 -3.82 0.74 10.49
N ASP A 172 -4.21 1.90 11.04
CA ASP A 172 -4.04 2.26 12.45
C ASP A 172 -2.60 2.05 12.95
N ASN A 173 -1.63 2.48 12.13
CA ASN A 173 -0.20 2.32 12.38
C ASN A 173 0.26 0.87 12.58
N LYS A 174 -0.40 -0.09 11.95
CA LYS A 174 -0.01 -1.51 11.92
C LYS A 174 0.10 -1.97 10.48
N LEU A 175 1.14 -2.75 10.19
CA LEU A 175 1.30 -3.38 8.88
C LEU A 175 0.64 -4.75 8.90
N PHE A 176 -0.29 -4.98 7.99
CA PHE A 176 -0.89 -6.28 7.76
C PHE A 176 -0.29 -6.90 6.50
N VAL A 177 0.18 -8.13 6.61
CA VAL A 177 0.71 -8.92 5.50
C VAL A 177 -0.24 -10.08 5.23
N PHE A 178 -0.66 -10.22 3.97
CA PHE A 178 -1.68 -11.17 3.54
C PHE A 178 -1.10 -12.20 2.59
N GLY A 179 -1.36 -13.47 2.85
CA GLY A 179 -0.95 -14.55 1.97
C GLY A 179 0.54 -14.60 1.72
N GLY A 180 0.91 -15.17 0.61
CA GLY A 180 2.31 -15.27 0.19
C GLY A 180 2.48 -16.22 -0.98
N PHE A 181 3.64 -16.13 -1.63
CA PHE A 181 4.05 -16.98 -2.72
C PHE A 181 5.31 -17.75 -2.34
N ASP A 182 5.20 -19.06 -2.23
CA ASP A 182 6.35 -19.96 -2.14
C ASP A 182 6.98 -20.09 -3.54
N ILE A 183 8.24 -19.66 -3.64
CA ILE A 183 9.00 -19.70 -4.91
C ILE A 183 9.07 -21.13 -5.48
N SER A 184 8.90 -22.16 -4.64
CA SER A 184 8.98 -23.57 -5.04
C SER A 184 7.62 -24.19 -5.41
N ILE A 185 6.53 -23.99 -4.66
CA ILE A 185 5.34 -24.83 -4.82
C ILE A 185 3.97 -24.28 -4.37
N GLY A 186 3.78 -23.06 -3.94
CA GLY A 186 2.44 -22.74 -3.46
C GLY A 186 2.17 -21.32 -3.01
N MET A 187 0.99 -21.14 -2.41
CA MET A 187 0.52 -19.88 -1.86
C MET A 187 0.13 -20.06 -0.40
N LEU A 188 0.17 -18.99 0.38
CA LEU A 188 -0.34 -18.93 1.75
C LEU A 188 -1.74 -18.30 1.80
N ASP A 189 -2.47 -18.64 2.86
CA ASP A 189 -3.76 -18.02 3.21
C ASP A 189 -3.71 -17.26 4.55
N THR A 190 -2.56 -17.21 5.19
CA THR A 190 -2.38 -16.65 6.53
C THR A 190 -2.27 -15.14 6.49
N ILE A 191 -2.79 -14.49 7.54
CA ILE A 191 -2.71 -13.04 7.76
C ILE A 191 -1.81 -12.77 8.96
N TYR A 192 -0.87 -11.85 8.81
CA TYR A 192 0.05 -11.43 9.85
C TYR A 192 -0.10 -9.94 10.12
N GLN A 193 -0.01 -9.54 11.39
CA GLN A 193 0.00 -8.15 11.82
C GLN A 193 1.33 -7.81 12.48
N PHE A 194 1.97 -6.73 12.04
CA PHE A 194 3.13 -6.12 12.68
C PHE A 194 2.71 -4.85 13.41
N ASP A 195 3.00 -4.75 14.71
CA ASP A 195 2.72 -3.60 15.56
C ASP A 195 4.04 -2.91 15.96
N PRO A 196 4.39 -1.74 15.41
CA PRO A 196 5.63 -1.04 15.72
C PRO A 196 5.71 -0.58 17.19
N SER A 197 4.56 -0.46 17.88
CA SER A 197 4.48 -0.02 19.27
C SER A 197 4.79 -1.14 20.27
N ALA A 198 4.74 -2.40 19.84
CA ALA A 198 5.07 -3.54 20.67
C ALA A 198 6.59 -3.64 20.93
N ALA A 199 6.96 -4.34 21.98
CA ALA A 199 8.37 -4.57 22.28
C ALA A 199 9.05 -5.39 21.16
N ALA A 200 10.33 -5.11 20.93
CA ALA A 200 11.14 -5.90 20.00
C ALA A 200 11.09 -7.40 20.38
N GLY A 201 10.95 -8.26 19.38
CA GLY A 201 10.73 -9.70 19.53
C GLY A 201 9.27 -10.09 19.79
N SER A 202 8.34 -9.12 19.79
CA SER A 202 6.91 -9.35 20.02
C SER A 202 6.01 -8.53 19.10
N ARG A 203 6.54 -8.00 17.99
CA ARG A 203 5.79 -7.13 17.08
C ARG A 203 4.85 -7.89 16.15
N TRP A 204 5.13 -9.16 15.89
CA TRP A 204 4.29 -9.96 15.01
C TRP A 204 3.18 -10.71 15.75
N THR A 205 2.00 -10.73 15.16
CA THR A 205 0.85 -11.54 15.54
C THR A 205 0.30 -12.25 14.31
N THR A 206 0.12 -13.57 14.40
CA THR A 206 -0.64 -14.32 13.39
C THR A 206 -2.12 -14.16 13.71
N MET A 207 -2.90 -13.68 12.73
CA MET A 207 -4.34 -13.48 12.88
C MET A 207 -5.08 -14.83 12.84
N THR A 208 -6.30 -14.87 13.39
CA THR A 208 -7.12 -16.09 13.38
C THR A 208 -7.86 -16.27 12.05
N ALA A 209 -8.26 -15.15 11.43
CA ALA A 209 -8.83 -15.18 10.09
C ALA A 209 -7.78 -15.62 9.07
N THR A 210 -8.23 -16.33 8.04
CA THR A 210 -7.43 -16.72 6.88
C THR A 210 -8.10 -16.24 5.60
N LEU A 211 -7.33 -16.10 4.54
CA LEU A 211 -7.86 -15.82 3.21
C LEU A 211 -8.73 -16.99 2.74
N PRO A 212 -9.82 -16.74 2.00
CA PRO A 212 -10.68 -17.79 1.48
C PRO A 212 -9.94 -18.77 0.56
N THR A 213 -8.98 -18.25 -0.20
CA THR A 213 -8.11 -18.99 -1.10
C THR A 213 -6.66 -18.60 -0.81
N PRO A 214 -5.71 -19.56 -0.74
CA PRO A 214 -4.28 -19.23 -0.71
C PRO A 214 -3.90 -18.41 -1.94
N ILE A 215 -3.30 -17.23 -1.74
CA ILE A 215 -3.09 -16.26 -2.81
C ILE A 215 -1.83 -15.40 -2.54
N GLY A 216 -1.12 -15.02 -3.61
CA GLY A 216 0.03 -14.12 -3.57
C GLY A 216 -0.14 -12.94 -4.52
N TYR A 217 0.83 -12.03 -4.53
CA TYR A 217 0.86 -10.85 -5.41
C TYR A 217 -0.43 -10.03 -5.39
N ILE A 218 -0.98 -9.83 -4.19
CA ILE A 218 -2.30 -9.24 -3.96
C ILE A 218 -2.19 -7.72 -3.97
N PRO A 219 -2.88 -6.99 -4.86
CA PRO A 219 -3.07 -5.55 -4.71
C PRO A 219 -3.96 -5.28 -3.49
N THR A 220 -3.44 -4.48 -2.56
CA THR A 220 -4.10 -4.18 -1.28
C THR A 220 -4.16 -2.68 -1.05
N ALA A 221 -5.26 -2.20 -0.47
CA ALA A 221 -5.41 -0.81 -0.05
C ALA A 221 -6.35 -0.70 1.16
N THR A 222 -6.33 0.44 1.84
CA THR A 222 -7.17 0.69 3.02
C THR A 222 -8.19 1.77 2.72
N SER A 223 -9.45 1.54 3.05
CA SER A 223 -10.47 2.57 2.98
C SER A 223 -11.48 2.36 4.12
N ASN A 224 -11.97 3.46 4.72
CA ASN A 224 -13.01 3.43 5.75
C ASN A 224 -12.70 2.50 6.95
N GLY A 225 -11.42 2.37 7.35
CA GLY A 225 -11.00 1.51 8.46
C GLY A 225 -11.00 0.01 8.14
N LEU A 226 -11.04 -0.35 6.87
CA LEU A 226 -10.99 -1.72 6.36
C LEU A 226 -9.83 -1.89 5.37
N ILE A 227 -9.41 -3.13 5.14
CA ILE A 227 -8.37 -3.47 4.18
C ILE A 227 -8.99 -4.28 3.05
N TYR A 228 -8.79 -3.83 1.82
CA TYR A 228 -9.30 -4.43 0.60
C TYR A 228 -8.20 -5.24 -0.08
N LEU A 229 -8.53 -6.46 -0.48
CA LEU A 229 -7.69 -7.40 -1.20
C LEU A 229 -8.37 -7.64 -2.56
N LEU A 230 -7.72 -7.24 -3.64
CA LEU A 230 -8.40 -7.03 -4.93
C LEU A 230 -7.68 -7.80 -6.05
N GLY A 231 -8.07 -9.05 -6.30
CA GLY A 231 -7.34 -9.93 -7.21
C GLY A 231 -6.16 -10.61 -6.52
N GLY A 232 -5.08 -10.82 -7.25
CA GLY A 232 -3.89 -11.55 -6.83
C GLY A 232 -3.63 -12.78 -7.70
N SER A 233 -2.65 -13.59 -7.34
CA SER A 233 -2.30 -14.81 -8.06
C SER A 233 -2.60 -16.05 -7.25
N THR A 234 -3.16 -17.07 -7.89
CA THR A 234 -3.36 -18.41 -7.36
C THR A 234 -2.40 -19.40 -8.02
N TRP A 235 -2.17 -20.54 -7.38
CA TRP A 235 -1.35 -21.62 -7.93
C TRP A 235 -2.23 -22.70 -8.54
N ASP A 236 -2.03 -23.01 -9.83
CA ASP A 236 -2.60 -24.19 -10.48
C ASP A 236 -1.61 -25.36 -10.42
N PRO A 237 -1.84 -26.36 -9.56
CA PRO A 237 -0.94 -27.51 -9.46
C PRO A 237 -0.99 -28.41 -10.70
N THR A 238 -2.04 -28.32 -11.51
CA THR A 238 -2.19 -29.14 -12.73
C THR A 238 -1.30 -28.62 -13.85
N GLY A 239 -1.31 -27.30 -14.05
CA GLY A 239 -0.47 -26.60 -15.02
C GLY A 239 0.91 -26.25 -14.48
N ALA A 240 1.15 -26.42 -13.18
CA ALA A 240 2.34 -25.93 -12.48
C ALA A 240 2.62 -24.45 -12.82
N THR A 241 1.60 -23.61 -12.75
CA THR A 241 1.65 -22.22 -13.16
C THR A 241 0.88 -21.31 -12.20
N ILE A 242 1.19 -20.03 -12.28
CA ILE A 242 0.50 -18.95 -11.57
C ILE A 242 -0.59 -18.42 -12.49
N LEU A 243 -1.81 -18.26 -11.95
CA LEU A 243 -2.96 -17.70 -12.64
C LEU A 243 -3.42 -16.41 -11.97
N ASP A 244 -3.80 -15.42 -12.76
CA ASP A 244 -4.44 -14.21 -12.25
C ASP A 244 -5.83 -14.54 -11.67
N SER A 245 -6.18 -13.93 -10.55
CA SER A 245 -7.45 -14.10 -9.86
C SER A 245 -8.31 -12.84 -9.93
N ALA A 246 -9.63 -13.05 -10.00
CA ALA A 246 -10.62 -11.99 -9.81
C ALA A 246 -11.19 -11.97 -8.39
N GLU A 247 -10.77 -12.87 -7.51
CA GLU A 247 -11.25 -12.93 -6.14
C GLU A 247 -10.95 -11.62 -5.42
N SER A 248 -11.98 -11.06 -4.77
CA SER A 248 -11.84 -9.83 -4.02
C SER A 248 -12.50 -9.99 -2.66
N SER A 249 -11.85 -9.47 -1.63
CA SER A 249 -12.34 -9.56 -0.26
C SER A 249 -11.98 -8.31 0.54
N VAL A 250 -12.67 -8.12 1.64
CA VAL A 250 -12.41 -7.07 2.62
C VAL A 250 -12.11 -7.68 3.97
N TYR A 251 -11.03 -7.25 4.59
CA TYR A 251 -10.62 -7.65 5.94
C TYR A 251 -10.90 -6.53 6.94
N SER A 252 -11.51 -6.89 8.06
CA SER A 252 -11.77 -6.01 9.20
C SER A 252 -10.84 -6.37 10.36
N PRO A 253 -9.77 -5.61 10.62
CA PRO A 253 -8.85 -5.89 11.72
C PRO A 253 -9.51 -5.82 13.10
N GLY A 254 -10.49 -4.93 13.28
CA GLY A 254 -11.19 -4.76 14.56
C GLY A 254 -12.00 -5.98 15.01
N THR A 255 -12.42 -6.84 14.07
CA THR A 255 -13.17 -8.07 14.34
C THR A 255 -12.43 -9.34 13.94
N ASP A 256 -11.22 -9.20 13.35
CA ASP A 256 -10.45 -10.29 12.77
C ASP A 256 -11.32 -11.16 11.84
N ALA A 257 -11.96 -10.52 10.86
CA ALA A 257 -12.88 -11.18 9.94
C ALA A 257 -12.67 -10.74 8.50
N ILE A 258 -12.78 -11.70 7.58
CA ILE A 258 -12.72 -11.47 6.13
C ILE A 258 -14.08 -11.78 5.50
N GLN A 259 -14.48 -10.96 4.52
CA GLN A 259 -15.73 -11.11 3.79
C GLN A 259 -15.47 -10.98 2.28
N PRO A 260 -16.14 -11.76 1.43
CA PRO A 260 -16.10 -11.55 0.00
C PRO A 260 -16.82 -10.23 -0.36
N ILE A 261 -16.32 -9.58 -1.40
CA ILE A 261 -16.93 -8.40 -2.04
C ILE A 261 -17.08 -8.67 -3.54
N SER A 262 -17.68 -7.73 -4.27
CA SER A 262 -17.78 -7.83 -5.72
C SER A 262 -16.41 -8.09 -6.35
N PRO A 263 -16.24 -9.18 -7.14
CA PRO A 263 -14.94 -9.53 -7.73
C PRO A 263 -14.46 -8.45 -8.70
N ILE A 264 -13.14 -8.26 -8.78
CA ILE A 264 -12.57 -7.34 -9.77
C ILE A 264 -12.92 -7.83 -11.19
N PRO A 265 -13.40 -6.95 -12.09
CA PRO A 265 -13.89 -7.37 -13.41
C PRO A 265 -12.82 -8.03 -14.29
N ARG A 266 -11.58 -7.57 -14.16
CA ARG A 266 -10.42 -8.08 -14.86
C ARG A 266 -9.53 -8.82 -13.87
N ALA A 267 -9.44 -10.15 -13.96
CA ALA A 267 -8.50 -10.92 -13.14
C ALA A 267 -7.10 -10.33 -13.29
N THR A 268 -6.48 -9.96 -12.18
CA THR A 268 -5.19 -9.25 -12.18
C THR A 268 -4.38 -9.54 -10.93
N ALA A 269 -3.08 -9.43 -11.06
CA ALA A 269 -2.09 -9.60 -10.00
C ALA A 269 -0.80 -8.81 -10.35
N GLU A 270 0.21 -8.93 -9.52
CA GLU A 270 1.52 -8.30 -9.77
C GLU A 270 1.39 -6.78 -10.01
N THR A 271 0.48 -6.15 -9.26
CA THR A 271 0.20 -4.71 -9.34
C THR A 271 0.02 -4.10 -7.97
N ARG A 272 -0.36 -2.82 -7.94
CA ARG A 272 -0.63 -2.07 -6.72
C ARG A 272 -2.06 -1.56 -6.71
N ALA A 273 -2.60 -1.37 -5.51
CA ALA A 273 -3.82 -0.62 -5.30
C ALA A 273 -3.54 0.57 -4.38
N VAL A 274 -4.24 1.67 -4.62
CA VAL A 274 -4.17 2.90 -3.82
C VAL A 274 -5.57 3.39 -3.51
N THR A 275 -5.75 4.06 -2.37
CA THR A 275 -7.01 4.71 -2.03
C THR A 275 -6.90 6.19 -2.32
N VAL A 276 -7.72 6.68 -3.24
CA VAL A 276 -7.74 8.09 -3.61
C VAL A 276 -8.58 8.93 -2.63
N LEU A 277 -8.49 10.24 -2.73
CA LEU A 277 -9.03 11.17 -1.72
C LEU A 277 -10.55 11.08 -1.52
N ASP A 278 -11.31 10.59 -2.49
CA ASP A 278 -12.76 10.36 -2.37
C ASP A 278 -13.12 9.04 -1.68
N GLY A 279 -12.12 8.23 -1.30
CA GLY A 279 -12.27 6.95 -0.61
C GLY A 279 -12.47 5.74 -1.54
N THR A 280 -12.49 5.93 -2.87
CA THR A 280 -12.48 4.82 -3.82
C THR A 280 -11.09 4.18 -3.88
N VAL A 281 -11.04 2.89 -4.23
CA VAL A 281 -9.80 2.11 -4.33
C VAL A 281 -9.50 1.85 -5.80
N TRP A 282 -8.32 2.26 -6.25
CA TRP A 282 -7.85 2.10 -7.62
C TRP A 282 -6.85 0.97 -7.71
N VAL A 283 -7.15 -0.04 -8.52
CA VAL A 283 -6.22 -1.11 -8.89
C VAL A 283 -5.57 -0.75 -10.21
N LEU A 284 -4.24 -0.67 -10.20
CA LEU A 284 -3.46 -0.02 -11.24
C LEU A 284 -2.89 -1.06 -12.23
N GLY A 285 -3.46 -1.25 -13.41
CA GLY A 285 -2.91 -2.14 -14.45
C GLY A 285 -2.67 -3.58 -13.99
N GLY A 286 -1.49 -4.12 -14.27
CA GLY A 286 -1.05 -5.43 -13.79
C GLY A 286 -1.53 -6.62 -14.59
N GLY A 287 -1.26 -7.81 -14.05
CA GLY A 287 -1.68 -9.11 -14.55
C GLY A 287 -0.71 -9.76 -15.54
N ARG A 288 -0.82 -11.07 -15.68
CA ARG A 288 0.04 -11.90 -16.55
C ARG A 288 -0.73 -12.50 -17.72
N ASP A 289 -1.99 -12.90 -17.49
CA ASP A 289 -2.80 -13.58 -18.50
C ASP A 289 -3.50 -12.57 -19.41
N ALA A 290 -3.59 -12.85 -20.71
CA ALA A 290 -4.22 -11.94 -21.65
C ALA A 290 -5.64 -11.54 -21.19
N PRO A 291 -6.02 -10.24 -21.21
CA PRO A 291 -5.39 -9.12 -21.93
C PRO A 291 -4.24 -8.41 -21.20
N ASN A 292 -3.72 -8.96 -20.18
CA ASN A 292 -2.65 -8.41 -19.33
C ASN A 292 -1.23 -8.57 -19.96
N PRO A 293 -0.22 -7.77 -19.52
CA PRO A 293 -0.41 -6.65 -18.60
C PRO A 293 -1.27 -5.57 -19.23
N SER A 294 -2.06 -4.90 -18.38
CA SER A 294 -3.01 -3.87 -18.80
C SER A 294 -2.52 -2.47 -18.42
N ASN A 295 -3.03 -1.45 -19.09
CA ASN A 295 -2.98 -0.06 -18.66
C ASN A 295 -4.33 0.42 -18.09
N GLU A 296 -5.29 -0.46 -17.93
CA GLU A 296 -6.58 -0.16 -17.32
C GLU A 296 -6.44 0.10 -15.82
N VAL A 297 -7.23 1.04 -15.33
CA VAL A 297 -7.38 1.30 -13.90
C VAL A 297 -8.78 0.86 -13.49
N ASP A 298 -8.86 -0.19 -12.67
CA ASP A 298 -10.12 -0.68 -12.12
C ASP A 298 -10.41 0.09 -10.82
N VAL A 299 -11.57 0.76 -10.76
CA VAL A 299 -11.97 1.60 -9.62
C VAL A 299 -13.07 0.91 -8.84
N TYR A 300 -12.80 0.60 -7.59
CA TYR A 300 -13.76 0.01 -6.65
C TYR A 300 -14.36 1.10 -5.77
N ASP A 301 -15.68 1.14 -5.69
CA ASP A 301 -16.43 1.95 -4.73
C ASP A 301 -16.80 1.08 -3.50
N PRO A 302 -16.17 1.30 -2.34
CA PRO A 302 -16.44 0.53 -1.13
C PRO A 302 -17.86 0.69 -0.55
N VAL A 303 -18.52 1.79 -0.88
CA VAL A 303 -19.89 2.06 -0.40
C VAL A 303 -20.93 1.36 -1.24
N ALA A 304 -20.71 1.37 -2.57
CA ALA A 304 -21.65 0.75 -3.51
C ALA A 304 -21.37 -0.74 -3.77
N ASP A 305 -20.22 -1.27 -3.30
CA ASP A 305 -19.69 -2.61 -3.65
C ASP A 305 -19.71 -2.82 -5.18
N SER A 306 -19.15 -1.88 -5.91
CA SER A 306 -19.21 -1.90 -7.38
C SER A 306 -17.94 -1.37 -8.03
N TRP A 307 -17.71 -1.79 -9.27
CA TRP A 307 -16.55 -1.44 -10.08
C TRP A 307 -16.88 -0.49 -11.22
N SER A 308 -15.93 0.37 -11.55
CA SER A 308 -15.94 1.22 -12.74
C SER A 308 -14.52 1.32 -13.30
N ILE A 309 -14.36 1.96 -14.45
CA ILE A 309 -13.05 2.15 -15.10
C ILE A 309 -12.61 3.58 -14.88
N GLY A 310 -11.39 3.74 -14.39
CA GLY A 310 -10.69 5.01 -14.22
C GLY A 310 -9.87 5.40 -15.46
N PRO A 311 -9.19 6.56 -15.43
CA PRO A 311 -8.31 7.00 -16.50
C PRO A 311 -7.12 6.02 -16.64
N PRO A 312 -6.90 5.46 -17.85
CA PRO A 312 -5.85 4.46 -18.06
C PRO A 312 -4.46 5.07 -18.04
N PHE A 313 -3.45 4.26 -17.69
CA PHE A 313 -2.04 4.59 -17.88
C PHE A 313 -1.71 4.85 -19.34
N VAL A 314 -0.54 5.46 -19.58
CA VAL A 314 0.02 5.54 -20.92
C VAL A 314 0.56 4.17 -21.37
N ASN A 315 1.29 3.49 -20.47
CA ASN A 315 1.99 2.23 -20.79
C ASN A 315 1.45 1.06 -19.96
N ALA A 316 0.98 0.01 -20.64
CA ALA A 316 0.57 -1.23 -19.99
C ALA A 316 1.77 -1.92 -19.30
N ARG A 317 1.63 -2.32 -18.01
CA ARG A 317 2.73 -2.91 -17.25
C ARG A 317 2.29 -3.66 -15.99
N ARG A 318 3.18 -4.48 -15.44
CA ARG A 318 3.02 -5.24 -14.20
C ARG A 318 4.30 -5.22 -13.38
N ASN A 319 4.24 -5.60 -12.10
CA ASN A 319 5.39 -5.66 -11.18
C ASN A 319 6.16 -4.33 -11.07
N PHE A 320 5.44 -3.23 -11.09
CA PHE A 320 5.94 -1.88 -10.91
C PHE A 320 5.76 -1.42 -9.45
N ALA A 321 6.52 -0.41 -9.05
CA ALA A 321 6.32 0.29 -7.80
C ALA A 321 5.22 1.34 -7.94
N ALA A 322 4.35 1.49 -6.94
CA ALA A 322 3.40 2.60 -6.87
C ALA A 322 3.00 2.93 -5.44
N ASP A 323 2.68 4.20 -5.23
CA ASP A 323 2.02 4.71 -4.02
C ASP A 323 1.38 6.06 -4.32
N ILE A 324 0.63 6.58 -3.35
CA ILE A 324 -0.11 7.83 -3.43
C ILE A 324 0.39 8.83 -2.38
N ASP A 325 0.51 10.10 -2.77
CA ASP A 325 0.62 11.19 -1.81
C ASP A 325 -0.74 11.39 -1.11
N PRO A 326 -0.86 11.11 0.18
CA PRO A 326 -2.14 11.20 0.88
C PRO A 326 -2.66 12.64 1.05
N VAL A 327 -1.84 13.64 0.73
CA VAL A 327 -2.22 15.05 0.84
C VAL A 327 -2.71 15.61 -0.50
N SER A 328 -1.92 15.43 -1.56
CA SER A 328 -2.29 15.93 -2.90
C SER A 328 -3.20 14.97 -3.66
N GLY A 329 -3.18 13.68 -3.31
CA GLY A 329 -3.84 12.62 -4.07
C GLY A 329 -3.08 12.21 -5.34
N ASN A 330 -1.89 12.74 -5.59
CA ASN A 330 -1.07 12.34 -6.73
C ASN A 330 -0.59 10.90 -6.55
N ILE A 331 -0.72 10.10 -7.62
CA ILE A 331 -0.25 8.71 -7.63
C ILE A 331 1.03 8.64 -8.45
N TYR A 332 2.04 8.00 -7.89
CA TYR A 332 3.35 7.78 -8.53
C TYR A 332 3.48 6.32 -8.90
N THR A 333 3.95 6.02 -10.11
CA THR A 333 4.14 4.65 -10.58
C THR A 333 5.42 4.56 -11.39
N VAL A 334 6.31 3.60 -11.05
CA VAL A 334 7.65 3.52 -11.63
C VAL A 334 7.97 2.10 -12.06
N GLY A 335 8.60 1.97 -13.23
CA GLY A 335 9.13 0.72 -13.75
C GLY A 335 8.07 -0.28 -14.16
N GLY A 336 8.37 -1.54 -13.96
CA GLY A 336 7.55 -2.70 -14.28
C GLY A 336 7.89 -3.34 -15.62
N TYR A 337 7.41 -4.57 -15.81
CA TYR A 337 7.46 -5.24 -17.11
C TYR A 337 6.41 -4.64 -18.04
N ASP A 338 6.81 -4.25 -19.22
CA ASP A 338 5.92 -3.75 -20.27
C ASP A 338 5.10 -4.87 -20.93
N SER A 339 4.30 -4.54 -21.95
CA SER A 339 3.48 -5.50 -22.70
C SER A 339 4.29 -6.53 -23.49
N THR A 340 5.60 -6.33 -23.66
CA THR A 340 6.50 -7.31 -24.29
C THR A 340 7.16 -8.23 -23.27
N GLY A 341 7.00 -7.95 -21.97
CA GLY A 341 7.65 -8.63 -20.86
C GLY A 341 9.06 -8.12 -20.56
N ALA A 342 9.46 -6.99 -21.15
CA ALA A 342 10.74 -6.35 -20.87
C ALA A 342 10.63 -5.40 -19.67
N PRO A 343 11.69 -5.30 -18.82
CA PRO A 343 11.77 -4.26 -17.80
C PRO A 343 11.75 -2.85 -18.42
N SER A 344 11.08 -1.91 -17.76
CA SER A 344 10.89 -0.54 -18.26
C SER A 344 11.43 0.51 -17.30
N ALA A 345 11.61 1.74 -17.83
CA ALA A 345 12.03 2.91 -17.07
C ALA A 345 10.86 3.89 -16.81
N PHE A 346 9.64 3.52 -17.17
CA PHE A 346 8.51 4.45 -17.16
C PHE A 346 8.24 5.01 -15.75
N ASP A 347 8.18 6.33 -15.67
CA ASP A 347 7.66 7.06 -14.53
C ASP A 347 6.37 7.76 -14.97
N GLU A 348 5.25 7.34 -14.43
CA GLU A 348 3.94 7.92 -14.72
C GLU A 348 3.28 8.41 -13.44
N ILE A 349 2.82 9.65 -13.50
CA ILE A 349 2.22 10.34 -12.39
C ILE A 349 0.76 10.66 -12.73
N PHE A 350 -0.16 10.24 -11.89
CA PHE A 350 -1.53 10.73 -11.93
C PHE A 350 -1.62 11.99 -11.06
N ALA A 351 -1.85 13.14 -11.68
CA ALA A 351 -2.15 14.36 -10.96
C ALA A 351 -3.65 14.37 -10.62
N ALA A 352 -3.99 14.16 -9.34
CA ALA A 352 -5.37 14.10 -8.88
C ALA A 352 -6.13 15.42 -9.15
N CYS A 353 -5.38 16.53 -9.14
CA CYS A 353 -5.89 17.86 -9.45
C CYS A 353 -4.97 18.55 -10.45
N ALA A 354 -5.51 19.10 -11.53
CA ALA A 354 -4.75 20.03 -12.33
C ALA A 354 -4.36 21.22 -11.43
N ALA A 355 -3.08 21.60 -11.45
CA ALA A 355 -2.65 22.83 -10.81
C ALA A 355 -3.56 23.97 -11.30
N VAL A 356 -4.20 24.67 -10.39
CA VAL A 356 -4.91 25.91 -10.74
C VAL A 356 -3.82 26.84 -11.22
N ASP A 357 -3.89 27.24 -12.47
CA ASP A 357 -2.97 28.23 -13.03
C ASP A 357 -3.26 29.57 -12.32
N ASP A 358 -2.51 29.86 -11.25
CA ASP A 358 -2.61 31.09 -10.48
C ASP A 358 -2.34 32.36 -11.32
N THR A 359 -1.95 32.19 -12.59
CA THR A 359 -1.73 33.33 -13.48
C THR A 359 -3.03 34.08 -13.86
N ILE A 360 -4.21 33.45 -13.65
CA ILE A 360 -5.51 34.10 -13.93
C ILE A 360 -5.86 35.18 -12.86
N PHE A 361 -5.26 35.14 -11.68
CA PHE A 361 -5.51 36.12 -10.61
C PHE A 361 -4.41 37.16 -10.46
N ALA A 362 -3.37 37.13 -11.31
CA ALA A 362 -2.29 38.13 -11.27
C ALA A 362 -2.61 39.44 -12.03
N ASP A 363 -3.68 39.46 -12.82
CA ASP A 363 -4.14 40.71 -13.45
C ASP A 363 -5.08 41.43 -12.51
N GLY A 364 -4.47 42.40 -11.79
CA GLY A 364 -5.10 43.25 -10.80
C GLY A 364 -6.47 43.77 -11.24
N PHE A 365 -7.44 43.50 -10.41
CA PHE A 365 -8.69 44.20 -10.41
C PHE A 365 -8.45 45.58 -9.74
N ASP A 366 -7.82 46.49 -10.45
CA ASP A 366 -7.88 47.91 -10.15
C ASP A 366 -9.24 48.43 -10.66
N GLY A 367 -10.24 48.31 -9.78
CA GLY A 367 -11.54 48.93 -9.99
C GLY A 367 -11.44 50.45 -9.83
N PRO A 368 -12.33 51.24 -10.45
CA PRO A 368 -12.29 52.68 -10.50
C PRO A 368 -12.60 53.38 -9.15
#